data_b7bcae91b395caa87f244095442b9b8f
#
_entry.id   b7bcae91b395caa87f244095442b9b8f
#
_cell.length_a   1.000
_cell.length_b   1.000
_cell.length_c   1.000
_cell.angle_alpha   90.00
_cell.angle_beta   90.00
_cell.angle_gamma   90.00
#
_symmetry.space_group_name_H-M   'P 1'
#
loop_
_entity.id
_entity.type
_entity.pdbx_description
1 polymer ?
#
loop_
_entity_poly.entity_id
_entity_poly.type
_entity_poly.pdbx_seq_one_letter_code
_entity_poly.pdbx_strand_id
1 'polypeptide(L)'
;VISNSGEADLLDVLGVLGVPSEVDKGSRIGASLAPDALRKMTQQLDTKLPANGIDLGNLDVLGDWSSSLMELISHLVNVDVIPIVIGGTSDVANVILQALPDLPVVASMPLARHDLVERTENTVWLGLNGEQPIEVWDQINTRNMVWSTARQLDEQEAITIKAPKNAILWIDMSVIDLGHAAGTIGLNPGGIKPETLVSVVGAMDCNWKSIVITGL
;
A
#
# COMPACT_ATOMS: atom_id res chain seq x y z
N VAL A 1 -19.11 37.44 18.31
CA VAL A 1 -17.65 37.36 18.41
C VAL A 1 -17.28 36.02 17.82
N ILE A 2 -16.89 36.02 16.55
CA ILE A 2 -16.45 34.85 15.82
C ILE A 2 -14.92 34.83 15.97
N SER A 3 -14.43 33.88 16.76
CA SER A 3 -13.00 33.57 16.80
C SER A 3 -12.66 32.68 15.58
N ASN A 4 -12.22 33.30 14.51
CA ASN A 4 -11.55 32.63 13.40
C ASN A 4 -10.12 32.30 13.86
N SER A 5 -9.89 31.10 14.35
CA SER A 5 -8.57 30.47 14.34
C SER A 5 -8.51 29.55 13.12
N GLY A 6 -8.32 30.17 11.94
CA GLY A 6 -7.97 29.46 10.74
C GLY A 6 -6.48 29.08 10.81
N GLU A 7 -6.15 28.01 11.50
CA GLU A 7 -5.01 27.19 11.10
C GLU A 7 -5.44 26.55 9.78
N ALA A 8 -4.87 27.02 8.68
CA ALA A 8 -4.93 26.29 7.43
C ALA A 8 -4.18 24.97 7.73
N ASP A 9 -4.92 23.86 7.82
CA ASP A 9 -4.32 22.53 7.79
C ASP A 9 -3.42 22.51 6.56
N LEU A 10 -2.12 22.55 6.77
CA LEU A 10 -1.15 22.33 5.71
C LEU A 10 -1.36 20.89 5.27
N LEU A 11 -2.09 20.71 4.16
CA LEU A 11 -2.28 19.39 3.57
C LEU A 11 -0.90 18.83 3.22
N ASP A 12 -0.61 17.64 3.73
CA ASP A 12 0.61 16.92 3.37
C ASP A 12 0.76 16.84 1.85
N VAL A 13 1.96 17.09 1.36
CA VAL A 13 2.24 16.99 -0.08
C VAL A 13 2.34 15.51 -0.46
N LEU A 14 1.59 15.11 -1.50
CA LEU A 14 1.59 13.74 -2.02
C LEU A 14 2.47 13.66 -3.26
N GLY A 15 3.48 12.78 -3.25
CA GLY A 15 4.36 12.54 -4.39
C GLY A 15 4.06 11.21 -5.06
N VAL A 16 3.46 11.19 -6.25
CA VAL A 16 3.13 9.96 -6.99
C VAL A 16 4.33 9.54 -7.84
N LEU A 17 4.90 8.38 -7.54
CA LEU A 17 6.07 7.81 -8.22
C LEU A 17 5.73 6.46 -8.83
N GLY A 18 6.00 6.28 -10.12
CA GLY A 18 5.95 4.97 -10.78
C GLY A 18 7.28 4.24 -10.67
N VAL A 19 7.24 2.94 -10.38
CA VAL A 19 8.42 2.07 -10.42
C VAL A 19 8.09 0.88 -11.33
N PRO A 20 8.46 0.94 -12.62
CA PRO A 20 8.12 -0.07 -13.62
C PRO A 20 9.01 -1.32 -13.47
N SER A 21 8.93 -2.00 -12.31
CA SER A 21 9.68 -3.23 -12.01
C SER A 21 8.91 -4.48 -12.42
N GLU A 22 9.64 -5.50 -12.89
CA GLU A 22 9.13 -6.81 -13.29
C GLU A 22 10.10 -7.94 -12.86
N VAL A 23 10.80 -7.75 -11.74
CA VAL A 23 11.90 -8.62 -11.31
C VAL A 23 11.42 -9.89 -10.60
N ASP A 24 10.21 -9.89 -10.05
CA ASP A 24 9.69 -11.00 -9.26
C ASP A 24 9.38 -12.22 -10.16
N LYS A 25 9.99 -13.37 -9.84
CA LYS A 25 9.87 -14.65 -10.57
C LYS A 25 8.52 -15.32 -10.42
N GLY A 26 7.47 -14.69 -10.51
CA GLY A 26 6.10 -15.23 -10.41
C GLY A 26 5.10 -14.21 -10.90
N SER A 27 5.58 -13.01 -11.23
CA SER A 27 4.75 -11.95 -11.76
C SER A 27 4.28 -12.27 -13.17
N ARG A 28 3.09 -11.82 -13.49
CA ARG A 28 2.62 -11.83 -14.89
C ARG A 28 3.48 -10.87 -15.71
N ILE A 29 3.76 -11.25 -16.94
CA ILE A 29 4.43 -10.37 -17.91
C ILE A 29 3.54 -9.13 -18.10
N GLY A 30 4.14 -7.94 -17.96
CA GLY A 30 3.46 -6.67 -18.14
C GLY A 30 3.23 -5.87 -16.86
N ALA A 31 3.58 -6.40 -15.69
CA ALA A 31 3.48 -5.66 -14.42
C ALA A 31 4.25 -4.33 -14.44
N SER A 32 5.37 -4.26 -15.15
CA SER A 32 6.15 -3.02 -15.37
C SER A 32 5.39 -1.92 -16.11
N LEU A 33 4.33 -2.26 -16.83
CA LEU A 33 3.49 -1.28 -17.55
C LEU A 33 2.45 -0.60 -16.63
N ALA A 34 2.24 -1.10 -15.41
CA ALA A 34 1.19 -0.64 -14.52
C ALA A 34 1.23 0.87 -14.22
N PRO A 35 2.39 1.50 -13.91
CA PRO A 35 2.42 2.94 -13.63
C PRO A 35 1.92 3.80 -14.81
N ASP A 36 2.33 3.47 -16.03
CA ASP A 36 1.93 4.20 -17.24
C ASP A 36 0.48 3.90 -17.62
N ALA A 37 0.02 2.67 -17.42
CA ALA A 37 -1.38 2.30 -17.65
C ALA A 37 -2.32 3.09 -16.72
N LEU A 38 -1.98 3.23 -15.45
CA LEU A 38 -2.75 4.03 -14.50
C LEU A 38 -2.78 5.51 -14.88
N ARG A 39 -1.65 6.11 -15.26
CA ARG A 39 -1.62 7.49 -15.74
C ARG A 39 -2.51 7.69 -16.97
N LYS A 40 -2.43 6.78 -17.92
CA LYS A 40 -3.30 6.81 -19.11
C LYS A 40 -4.78 6.71 -18.74
N MET A 41 -5.14 5.83 -17.80
CA MET A 41 -6.52 5.72 -17.33
C MET A 41 -7.00 7.00 -16.63
N THR A 42 -6.22 7.59 -15.75
CA THR A 42 -6.59 8.85 -15.07
C THR A 42 -6.81 9.98 -16.07
N GLN A 43 -6.01 10.06 -17.11
CA GLN A 43 -6.21 11.02 -18.21
C GLN A 43 -7.51 10.76 -18.99
N GLN A 44 -7.81 9.48 -19.30
CA GLN A 44 -9.05 9.11 -20.02
C GLN A 44 -10.32 9.38 -19.20
N LEU A 45 -10.23 9.21 -17.88
CA LEU A 45 -11.34 9.44 -16.94
C LEU A 45 -11.45 10.92 -16.49
N ASP A 46 -10.60 11.81 -17.03
CA ASP A 46 -10.46 13.21 -16.58
C ASP A 46 -10.28 13.31 -15.05
N THR A 47 -9.65 12.31 -14.45
CA THR A 47 -9.34 12.30 -13.02
C THR A 47 -8.03 13.03 -12.78
N LYS A 48 -8.05 13.99 -11.86
CA LYS A 48 -6.87 14.77 -11.50
C LYS A 48 -6.33 14.32 -10.15
N LEU A 49 -5.03 14.49 -9.97
CA LEU A 49 -4.45 14.41 -8.63
C LEU A 49 -5.09 15.48 -7.73
N PRO A 50 -5.19 15.22 -6.41
CA PRO A 50 -5.61 16.26 -5.48
C PRO A 50 -4.68 17.49 -5.57
N ALA A 51 -5.14 18.64 -5.12
CA ALA A 51 -4.41 19.90 -5.26
C ALA A 51 -3.02 19.90 -4.62
N ASN A 52 -2.80 19.04 -3.63
CA ASN A 52 -1.53 18.78 -2.94
C ASN A 52 -0.74 17.62 -3.57
N GLY A 53 -1.18 17.06 -4.70
CA GLY A 53 -0.55 15.93 -5.39
C GLY A 53 0.39 16.37 -6.50
N ILE A 54 1.56 15.76 -6.57
CA ILE A 54 2.59 15.98 -7.60
C ILE A 54 2.90 14.64 -8.25
N ASP A 55 2.86 14.55 -9.58
CA ASP A 55 3.36 13.38 -10.32
C ASP A 55 4.87 13.51 -10.53
N LEU A 56 5.63 12.62 -9.90
CA LEU A 56 7.09 12.57 -9.97
C LEU A 56 7.60 11.78 -11.19
N GLY A 57 6.70 11.23 -12.00
CA GLY A 57 7.06 10.37 -13.13
C GLY A 57 7.43 8.96 -12.74
N ASN A 58 8.21 8.29 -13.60
CA ASN A 58 8.73 6.95 -13.34
C ASN A 58 10.19 6.99 -12.94
N LEU A 59 10.55 6.14 -11.97
CA LEU A 59 11.94 5.84 -11.67
C LEU A 59 12.56 5.07 -12.85
N ASP A 60 13.80 5.39 -13.19
CA ASP A 60 14.57 4.56 -14.10
C ASP A 60 14.99 3.27 -13.38
N VAL A 61 14.53 2.12 -13.89
CA VAL A 61 14.80 0.80 -13.31
C VAL A 61 16.00 0.11 -13.96
N LEU A 62 16.79 0.83 -14.75
CA LEU A 62 18.07 0.34 -15.25
C LEU A 62 19.15 0.43 -14.15
N GLY A 63 19.97 -0.60 -14.05
CA GLY A 63 21.06 -0.65 -13.06
C GLY A 63 20.57 -0.88 -11.63
N ASP A 64 21.17 -0.18 -10.67
CA ASP A 64 20.80 -0.28 -9.23
C ASP A 64 19.65 0.66 -8.87
N TRP A 65 18.49 0.36 -9.40
CA TRP A 65 17.27 1.11 -9.13
C TRP A 65 16.82 1.04 -7.66
N SER A 66 17.16 -0.05 -6.95
CA SER A 66 16.73 -0.24 -5.56
C SER A 66 17.41 0.76 -4.62
N SER A 67 18.71 0.99 -4.77
CA SER A 67 19.42 2.05 -4.01
C SER A 67 18.87 3.43 -4.35
N SER A 68 18.63 3.72 -5.63
CA SER A 68 18.04 5.00 -6.07
C SER A 68 16.64 5.23 -5.50
N LEU A 69 15.79 4.19 -5.47
CA LEU A 69 14.47 4.26 -4.85
C LEU A 69 14.58 4.50 -3.33
N MET A 70 15.46 3.78 -2.67
CA MET A 70 15.66 3.90 -1.21
C MET A 70 16.08 5.33 -0.82
N GLU A 71 17.03 5.91 -1.53
CA GLU A 71 17.49 7.29 -1.31
C GLU A 71 16.37 8.30 -1.56
N LEU A 72 15.61 8.14 -2.67
CA LEU A 72 14.50 9.01 -3.01
C LEU A 72 13.39 8.96 -1.96
N ILE A 73 12.96 7.77 -1.53
CA ILE A 73 11.92 7.60 -0.50
C ILE A 73 12.35 8.26 0.81
N SER A 74 13.59 7.99 1.26
CA SER A 74 14.13 8.59 2.46
C SER A 74 14.16 10.12 2.36
N HIS A 75 14.54 10.66 1.21
CA HIS A 75 14.56 12.11 0.97
C HIS A 75 13.14 12.71 1.02
N LEU A 76 12.17 12.11 0.30
CA LEU A 76 10.80 12.61 0.26
C LEU A 76 10.18 12.67 1.66
N VAL A 77 10.32 11.60 2.44
CA VAL A 77 9.80 11.55 3.82
C VAL A 77 10.47 12.59 4.72
N ASN A 78 11.76 12.84 4.55
CA ASN A 78 12.50 13.85 5.32
C ASN A 78 12.11 15.31 4.99
N VAL A 79 11.49 15.55 3.83
CA VAL A 79 10.98 16.88 3.44
C VAL A 79 9.45 16.95 3.54
N ASP A 80 8.84 16.09 4.34
CA ASP A 80 7.39 16.01 4.60
C ASP A 80 6.54 15.80 3.33
N VAL A 81 7.06 15.06 2.36
CA VAL A 81 6.31 14.57 1.21
C VAL A 81 5.94 13.11 1.45
N ILE A 82 4.66 12.76 1.32
CA ILE A 82 4.18 11.38 1.40
C ILE A 82 4.35 10.72 0.02
N PRO A 83 5.30 9.77 -0.16
CA PRO A 83 5.43 9.06 -1.41
C PRO A 83 4.29 8.05 -1.60
N ILE A 84 3.59 8.16 -2.74
CA ILE A 84 2.65 7.16 -3.24
C ILE A 84 3.35 6.42 -4.37
N VAL A 85 3.84 5.24 -4.08
CA VAL A 85 4.63 4.46 -5.02
C VAL A 85 3.76 3.41 -5.71
N ILE A 86 3.72 3.47 -7.02
CA ILE A 86 2.99 2.53 -7.87
C ILE A 86 4.03 1.63 -8.54
N GLY A 87 4.11 0.37 -8.09
CA GLY A 87 5.02 -0.62 -8.62
C GLY A 87 4.29 -1.74 -9.34
N GLY A 88 5.00 -2.53 -10.13
CA GLY A 88 4.48 -3.75 -10.72
C GLY A 88 4.48 -4.90 -9.72
N THR A 89 5.64 -5.23 -9.19
CA THR A 89 5.89 -6.41 -8.34
C THR A 89 6.21 -6.04 -6.88
N SER A 90 6.15 -7.02 -5.99
CA SER A 90 6.32 -6.83 -4.54
C SER A 90 7.75 -6.44 -4.12
N ASP A 91 8.74 -6.60 -4.98
CA ASP A 91 10.11 -6.15 -4.76
C ASP A 91 10.21 -4.65 -4.50
N VAL A 92 9.35 -3.85 -5.14
CA VAL A 92 9.25 -2.40 -4.91
C VAL A 92 8.91 -2.08 -3.45
N ALA A 93 7.93 -2.79 -2.89
CA ALA A 93 7.56 -2.61 -1.49
C ALA A 93 8.70 -3.00 -0.54
N ASN A 94 9.46 -4.06 -0.85
CA ASN A 94 10.61 -4.48 -0.04
C ASN A 94 11.66 -3.37 0.07
N VAL A 95 11.92 -2.64 -1.03
CA VAL A 95 12.85 -1.49 -1.02
C VAL A 95 12.33 -0.37 -0.13
N ILE A 96 11.03 -0.04 -0.20
CA ILE A 96 10.42 0.98 0.66
C ILE A 96 10.52 0.60 2.12
N LEU A 97 10.28 -0.68 2.43
CA LEU A 97 10.43 -1.20 3.78
C LEU A 97 11.88 -1.10 4.29
N GLN A 98 12.86 -1.25 3.43
CA GLN A 98 14.28 -1.05 3.79
C GLN A 98 14.63 0.43 3.97
N ALA A 99 14.03 1.31 3.18
CA ALA A 99 14.21 2.77 3.32
C ALA A 99 13.64 3.32 4.62
N LEU A 100 12.58 2.69 5.16
CA LEU A 100 11.85 3.14 6.35
C LEU A 100 11.77 2.01 7.40
N PRO A 101 12.91 1.54 7.94
CA PRO A 101 12.98 0.30 8.73
C PRO A 101 12.20 0.34 10.05
N ASP A 102 12.06 1.49 10.66
CA ASP A 102 11.46 1.65 12.00
C ASP A 102 9.93 1.86 11.96
N LEU A 103 9.35 1.99 10.76
CA LEU A 103 7.92 2.20 10.63
C LEU A 103 7.15 0.87 10.63
N PRO A 104 6.05 0.78 11.38
CA PRO A 104 5.12 -0.33 11.27
C PRO A 104 4.41 -0.33 9.91
N VAL A 105 3.81 -1.45 9.55
CA VAL A 105 3.17 -1.66 8.25
C VAL A 105 1.68 -1.97 8.45
N VAL A 106 0.84 -1.30 7.69
CA VAL A 106 -0.53 -1.74 7.44
C VAL A 106 -0.52 -2.42 6.07
N ALA A 107 -0.62 -3.73 6.08
CA ALA A 107 -0.50 -4.58 4.90
C ALA A 107 -1.87 -5.08 4.46
N SER A 108 -2.32 -4.67 3.28
CA SER A 108 -3.53 -5.19 2.65
C SER A 108 -3.14 -6.22 1.61
N MET A 109 -3.28 -7.50 1.94
CA MET A 109 -2.87 -8.63 1.10
C MET A 109 -3.60 -9.92 1.48
N PRO A 110 -3.77 -10.88 0.53
CA PRO A 110 -4.49 -12.12 0.82
C PRO A 110 -3.69 -13.10 1.67
N LEU A 111 -2.35 -13.07 1.56
CA LEU A 111 -1.45 -13.95 2.29
C LEU A 111 -0.46 -13.14 3.12
N ALA A 112 -0.40 -13.43 4.41
CA ALA A 112 0.59 -12.83 5.30
C ALA A 112 2.00 -13.30 4.92
N ARG A 113 2.95 -12.38 4.94
CA ARG A 113 4.35 -12.64 4.58
C ARG A 113 5.19 -12.82 5.83
N HIS A 114 6.01 -13.87 5.82
CA HIS A 114 6.89 -14.22 6.94
C HIS A 114 7.87 -13.08 7.30
N ASP A 115 8.46 -12.44 6.30
CA ASP A 115 9.39 -11.33 6.48
C ASP A 115 8.75 -10.09 7.13
N LEU A 116 7.46 -9.83 6.87
CA LEU A 116 6.72 -8.76 7.54
C LEU A 116 6.32 -9.13 8.97
N VAL A 117 5.99 -10.40 9.22
CA VAL A 117 5.69 -10.87 10.58
C VAL A 117 6.93 -10.78 11.47
N GLU A 118 8.12 -11.05 10.94
CA GLU A 118 9.37 -10.95 11.69
C GLU A 118 9.83 -9.52 11.92
N ARG A 119 9.51 -8.61 10.99
CA ARG A 119 9.99 -7.22 10.98
C ARG A 119 9.48 -6.41 12.17
N THR A 120 8.21 -6.50 12.50
CA THR A 120 7.60 -5.67 13.54
C THR A 120 6.37 -6.33 14.15
N GLU A 121 6.22 -6.22 15.47
CA GLU A 121 5.03 -6.68 16.19
C GLU A 121 3.79 -5.81 15.93
N ASN A 122 3.96 -4.64 15.33
CA ASN A 122 2.90 -3.67 15.08
C ASN A 122 2.37 -3.73 13.63
N THR A 123 2.58 -4.84 12.91
CA THR A 123 1.97 -5.02 11.59
C THR A 123 0.46 -5.25 11.73
N VAL A 124 -0.32 -4.52 10.93
CA VAL A 124 -1.77 -4.70 10.80
C VAL A 124 -2.05 -5.37 9.46
N TRP A 125 -2.85 -6.44 9.49
CA TRP A 125 -3.17 -7.22 8.30
C TRP A 125 -4.62 -7.03 7.88
N LEU A 126 -4.84 -6.63 6.63
CA LEU A 126 -6.16 -6.40 6.06
C LEU A 126 -6.43 -7.36 4.91
N GLY A 127 -7.53 -8.10 5.02
CA GLY A 127 -8.01 -8.93 3.92
C GLY A 127 -7.32 -10.28 3.79
N LEU A 128 -6.75 -10.82 4.87
CA LEU A 128 -6.19 -12.17 4.85
C LEU A 128 -7.27 -13.18 4.41
N ASN A 129 -6.89 -14.10 3.54
CA ASN A 129 -7.75 -15.26 3.24
C ASN A 129 -7.47 -16.41 4.23
N GLY A 130 -8.28 -17.48 4.17
CA GLY A 130 -8.18 -18.60 5.12
C GLY A 130 -6.96 -19.53 4.95
N GLU A 131 -6.22 -19.39 3.85
CA GLU A 131 -5.11 -20.29 3.49
C GLU A 131 -3.75 -19.70 3.88
N GLN A 132 -3.55 -19.39 5.16
CA GLN A 132 -2.25 -18.92 5.65
C GLN A 132 -1.32 -20.09 5.96
N PRO A 133 0.01 -19.98 5.71
CA PRO A 133 0.99 -20.93 6.22
C PRO A 133 0.90 -21.03 7.75
N ILE A 134 0.91 -22.26 8.29
CA ILE A 134 0.71 -22.50 9.73
C ILE A 134 1.70 -21.70 10.57
N GLU A 135 2.98 -21.71 10.17
CA GLU A 135 4.04 -21.01 10.92
C GLU A 135 3.81 -19.49 10.98
N VAL A 136 3.32 -18.91 9.89
CA VAL A 136 3.00 -17.47 9.81
C VAL A 136 1.77 -17.17 10.68
N TRP A 137 0.76 -18.04 10.62
CA TRP A 137 -0.46 -17.90 11.41
C TRP A 137 -0.19 -17.97 12.92
N ASP A 138 0.63 -18.95 13.33
CA ASP A 138 1.04 -19.09 14.73
C ASP A 138 1.79 -17.86 15.24
N GLN A 139 2.64 -17.26 14.41
CA GLN A 139 3.35 -16.03 14.76
C GLN A 139 2.41 -14.83 14.89
N ILE A 140 1.45 -14.65 13.96
CA ILE A 140 0.44 -13.60 14.03
C ILE A 140 -0.33 -13.69 15.35
N ASN A 141 -0.79 -14.88 15.71
CA ASN A 141 -1.56 -15.10 16.93
C ASN A 141 -0.70 -14.95 18.20
N THR A 142 0.50 -15.51 18.22
CA THR A 142 1.41 -15.45 19.39
C THR A 142 1.83 -14.01 19.69
N ARG A 143 2.01 -13.17 18.66
CA ARG A 143 2.39 -11.75 18.80
C ARG A 143 1.18 -10.85 18.98
N ASN A 144 -0.05 -11.38 19.00
CA ASN A 144 -1.30 -10.60 19.08
C ASN A 144 -1.40 -9.51 18.02
N MET A 145 -0.94 -9.79 16.81
CA MET A 145 -1.04 -8.83 15.70
C MET A 145 -2.50 -8.56 15.34
N VAL A 146 -2.80 -7.35 14.93
CA VAL A 146 -4.13 -6.98 14.44
C VAL A 146 -4.32 -7.54 13.03
N TRP A 147 -5.41 -8.24 12.79
CA TRP A 147 -5.72 -8.79 11.47
C TRP A 147 -7.23 -8.87 11.22
N SER A 148 -7.58 -8.91 9.95
CA SER A 148 -8.95 -9.11 9.49
C SER A 148 -8.96 -9.91 8.20
N THR A 149 -10.00 -10.68 7.98
CA THR A 149 -10.26 -11.31 6.68
C THR A 149 -11.02 -10.35 5.76
N ALA A 150 -10.97 -10.61 4.45
CA ALA A 150 -11.78 -9.87 3.47
C ALA A 150 -13.27 -9.91 3.83
N ARG A 151 -13.79 -11.08 4.21
CA ARG A 151 -15.18 -11.25 4.62
C ARG A 151 -15.55 -10.42 5.84
N GLN A 152 -14.71 -10.40 6.88
CA GLN A 152 -14.97 -9.57 8.07
C GLN A 152 -15.04 -8.08 7.72
N LEU A 153 -14.20 -7.63 6.78
CA LEU A 153 -14.20 -6.24 6.33
C LEU A 153 -15.45 -5.90 5.52
N ASP A 154 -15.91 -6.79 4.64
CA ASP A 154 -17.08 -6.56 3.78
C ASP A 154 -18.42 -6.65 4.54
N GLU A 155 -18.50 -7.45 5.61
CA GLU A 155 -19.74 -7.66 6.37
C GLU A 155 -19.95 -6.64 7.50
N GLN A 156 -18.95 -5.82 7.85
CA GLN A 156 -19.06 -4.84 8.93
C GLN A 156 -19.53 -3.47 8.43
N GLU A 157 -20.62 -2.96 8.99
CA GLU A 157 -21.12 -1.61 8.68
C GLU A 157 -20.23 -0.48 9.23
N ALA A 158 -19.47 -0.74 10.28
CA ALA A 158 -18.50 0.19 10.87
C ALA A 158 -17.26 -0.57 11.32
N ILE A 159 -16.15 -0.36 10.61
CA ILE A 159 -14.89 -1.02 10.91
C ILE A 159 -13.99 -0.05 11.66
N THR A 160 -13.70 -0.38 12.92
CA THR A 160 -12.67 0.32 13.67
C THR A 160 -11.47 -0.60 13.81
N ILE A 161 -10.47 -0.42 12.94
CA ILE A 161 -9.19 -1.10 13.06
C ILE A 161 -8.21 -0.15 13.70
N LYS A 162 -7.63 -0.56 14.81
CA LYS A 162 -6.59 0.22 15.49
C LYS A 162 -5.31 0.18 14.64
N ALA A 163 -5.07 1.26 13.91
CA ALA A 163 -3.83 1.45 13.18
C ALA A 163 -2.72 2.04 14.07
N PRO A 164 -1.44 1.83 13.73
CA PRO A 164 -0.34 2.59 14.31
C PRO A 164 -0.49 4.08 14.00
N LYS A 165 0.02 4.96 14.88
CA LYS A 165 -0.06 6.41 14.67
C LYS A 165 0.67 6.88 13.41
N ASN A 166 1.80 6.25 13.08
CA ASN A 166 2.55 6.46 11.84
C ASN A 166 2.81 5.09 11.23
N ALA A 167 2.61 4.93 9.94
CA ALA A 167 2.81 3.65 9.26
C ALA A 167 3.11 3.80 7.77
N ILE A 168 3.60 2.72 7.18
CA ILE A 168 3.59 2.47 5.74
C ILE A 168 2.30 1.73 5.40
N LEU A 169 1.55 2.19 4.41
CA LEU A 169 0.45 1.44 3.84
C LEU A 169 0.96 0.65 2.63
N TRP A 170 0.89 -0.68 2.71
CA TRP A 170 1.17 -1.54 1.56
C TRP A 170 -0.10 -2.23 1.08
N ILE A 171 -0.50 -1.93 -0.15
CA ILE A 171 -1.63 -2.57 -0.84
C ILE A 171 -1.07 -3.49 -1.92
N ASP A 172 -1.22 -4.79 -1.72
CA ASP A 172 -1.07 -5.78 -2.79
C ASP A 172 -2.43 -5.94 -3.48
N MET A 173 -2.51 -5.57 -4.74
CA MET A 173 -3.78 -5.57 -5.49
C MET A 173 -4.40 -6.95 -5.62
N SER A 174 -3.65 -8.03 -5.38
CA SER A 174 -4.21 -9.37 -5.29
C SER A 174 -5.16 -9.58 -4.10
N VAL A 175 -5.22 -8.63 -3.15
CA VAL A 175 -6.21 -8.65 -2.06
C VAL A 175 -7.64 -8.40 -2.55
N ILE A 176 -7.78 -7.71 -3.67
CA ILE A 176 -9.07 -7.37 -4.27
C ILE A 176 -9.73 -8.61 -4.86
N ASP A 177 -11.05 -8.69 -4.70
CA ASP A 177 -11.84 -9.78 -5.29
C ASP A 177 -11.63 -9.88 -6.80
N LEU A 178 -11.50 -11.13 -7.29
CA LEU A 178 -11.27 -11.44 -8.69
C LEU A 178 -12.29 -10.79 -9.63
N GLY A 179 -13.54 -10.64 -9.19
CA GLY A 179 -14.59 -10.01 -9.99
C GLY A 179 -14.34 -8.51 -10.26
N HIS A 180 -13.51 -7.87 -9.45
CA HIS A 180 -13.15 -6.45 -9.57
C HIS A 180 -11.73 -6.22 -10.11
N ALA A 181 -10.83 -7.18 -9.93
CA ALA A 181 -9.41 -7.04 -10.29
C ALA A 181 -8.86 -8.30 -10.99
N ALA A 182 -9.48 -8.71 -12.07
CA ALA A 182 -9.09 -9.90 -12.85
C ALA A 182 -7.69 -9.81 -13.47
N GLY A 183 -7.10 -8.61 -13.52
CA GLY A 183 -5.75 -8.35 -14.06
C GLY A 183 -4.62 -8.55 -13.06
N THR A 184 -4.92 -8.69 -11.77
CA THR A 184 -3.88 -8.83 -10.73
C THR A 184 -3.08 -10.12 -10.87
N ILE A 185 -1.86 -10.11 -10.29
CA ILE A 185 -0.93 -11.25 -10.34
C ILE A 185 -1.54 -12.49 -9.66
N GLY A 186 -2.18 -12.30 -8.51
CA GLY A 186 -2.86 -13.36 -7.74
C GLY A 186 -4.37 -13.29 -7.90
N LEU A 187 -5.00 -14.40 -8.28
CA LEU A 187 -6.45 -14.50 -8.31
C LEU A 187 -6.96 -14.79 -6.90
N ASN A 188 -7.81 -13.93 -6.36
CA ASN A 188 -8.35 -14.03 -5.00
C ASN A 188 -9.89 -14.03 -5.00
N PRO A 189 -10.54 -15.15 -5.28
CA PRO A 189 -12.00 -15.28 -5.14
C PRO A 189 -12.41 -15.03 -3.68
N GLY A 190 -13.35 -14.11 -3.45
CA GLY A 190 -13.75 -13.70 -2.11
C GLY A 190 -12.77 -12.71 -1.44
N GLY A 191 -11.98 -12.01 -2.24
CA GLY A 191 -11.16 -10.87 -1.80
C GLY A 191 -12.00 -9.66 -1.38
N ILE A 192 -11.34 -8.59 -0.95
CA ILE A 192 -12.01 -7.36 -0.51
C ILE A 192 -12.60 -6.62 -1.73
N LYS A 193 -13.77 -6.00 -1.56
CA LYS A 193 -14.27 -5.05 -2.57
C LYS A 193 -13.44 -3.75 -2.54
N PRO A 194 -13.21 -3.11 -3.69
CA PRO A 194 -12.44 -1.86 -3.75
C PRO A 194 -12.99 -0.77 -2.83
N GLU A 195 -14.30 -0.58 -2.80
CA GLU A 195 -14.98 0.40 -1.95
C GLU A 195 -14.79 0.12 -0.45
N THR A 196 -14.79 -1.16 -0.05
CA THR A 196 -14.51 -1.56 1.34
C THR A 196 -13.08 -1.21 1.72
N LEU A 197 -12.10 -1.54 0.88
CA LEU A 197 -10.70 -1.20 1.15
C LEU A 197 -10.50 0.30 1.33
N VAL A 198 -11.05 1.11 0.41
CA VAL A 198 -10.98 2.58 0.49
C VAL A 198 -11.61 3.10 1.78
N SER A 199 -12.79 2.58 2.16
CA SER A 199 -13.49 2.98 3.37
C SER A 199 -12.71 2.62 4.63
N VAL A 200 -12.15 1.41 4.69
CA VAL A 200 -11.35 0.93 5.84
C VAL A 200 -10.10 1.77 6.02
N VAL A 201 -9.33 1.97 4.95
CA VAL A 201 -8.11 2.78 5.01
C VAL A 201 -8.41 4.24 5.35
N GLY A 202 -9.48 4.80 4.77
CA GLY A 202 -9.92 6.17 5.02
C GLY A 202 -10.44 6.42 6.44
N ALA A 203 -10.92 5.37 7.11
CA ALA A 203 -11.39 5.45 8.51
C ALA A 203 -10.26 5.27 9.55
N MET A 204 -9.06 4.89 9.12
CA MET A 204 -7.92 4.71 10.02
C MET A 204 -7.35 6.07 10.45
N ASP A 205 -7.27 6.29 11.75
CA ASP A 205 -6.52 7.41 12.34
C ASP A 205 -5.01 7.10 12.30
N CYS A 206 -4.41 7.28 11.11
CA CYS A 206 -3.02 6.97 10.84
C CYS A 206 -2.38 8.06 9.97
N ASN A 207 -1.22 8.52 10.39
CA ASN A 207 -0.38 9.39 9.58
C ASN A 207 0.48 8.52 8.64
N TRP A 208 0.06 8.40 7.40
CA TRP A 208 0.77 7.62 6.39
C TRP A 208 2.10 8.27 6.03
N LYS A 209 3.20 7.56 6.21
CA LYS A 209 4.54 8.01 5.85
C LYS A 209 4.98 7.57 4.46
N SER A 210 4.35 6.54 3.94
CA SER A 210 4.43 6.09 2.55
C SER A 210 3.23 5.22 2.21
N ILE A 211 2.81 5.25 0.96
CA ILE A 211 1.81 4.34 0.41
C ILE A 211 2.46 3.60 -0.75
N VAL A 212 2.39 2.29 -0.76
CA VAL A 212 2.90 1.48 -1.87
C VAL A 212 1.83 0.54 -2.39
N ILE A 213 1.65 0.52 -3.70
CA ILE A 213 0.67 -0.30 -4.41
C ILE A 213 1.43 -1.23 -5.34
N THR A 214 1.26 -2.54 -5.17
CA THR A 214 1.92 -3.60 -5.95
C THR A 214 0.91 -4.65 -6.42
N GLY A 215 1.36 -5.63 -7.20
CA GLY A 215 0.49 -6.72 -7.67
C GLY A 215 -0.44 -6.33 -8.82
N LEU A 216 -0.07 -5.28 -9.55
CA LEU A 216 -0.81 -4.72 -10.67
C LEU A 216 -0.56 -5.48 -11.98
#